data_677bc8604e32712a575f8cee04340e76
#
_entry.id   677bc8604e32712a575f8cee04340e76
#
_cell.length_a   1.000
_cell.length_b   1.000
_cell.length_c   1.000
_cell.angle_alpha   90.00
_cell.angle_beta   90.00
_cell.angle_gamma   90.00
#
_symmetry.space_group_name_H-M   'P 1'
#
loop_
_entity.id
_entity.type
_entity.pdbx_description
1 polymer ?
#
loop_
_entity_poly.entity_id
_entity_poly.type
_entity_poly.pdbx_seq_one_letter_code
_entity_poly.pdbx_strand_id
1 'polypeptide(L)'
;MLDDCGVPNAGITGGELAVGASYDFGNGLTAAFGAQTEAGDDPGAGVFTEESGDSFALNAAYTADNYGISLTYASVENAASDENAFTALNAYYTPEGSLPSISVGYEIGDIGAAAANADEQASFMVGLTWDEVGPGSAGVALGHSNTNENGEELYQYEAYYEYPVNDSMTITPLIYTLDAAGNLDDTTGMMVKTSFSF
;
A
#
# COMPACT_ATOMS: atom_id res chain seq x y z
N MET A 1 6.11 7.22 -0.30
CA MET A 1 6.27 7.33 -1.75
C MET A 1 5.18 6.51 -2.39
N LEU A 2 4.47 7.08 -3.36
CA LEU A 2 3.38 6.40 -4.06
C LEU A 2 3.86 5.37 -5.10
N ASP A 3 5.17 5.18 -5.25
CA ASP A 3 5.77 4.20 -6.17
C ASP A 3 5.68 2.74 -5.67
N ASP A 4 5.38 2.54 -4.40
CA ASP A 4 5.10 1.21 -3.84
C ASP A 4 3.60 0.85 -3.94
N CYS A 5 3.06 0.90 -5.14
CA CYS A 5 1.69 0.54 -5.52
C CYS A 5 0.92 -0.29 -4.48
N GLY A 6 0.43 0.35 -3.43
CA GLY A 6 -0.29 -0.33 -2.37
C GLY A 6 -1.07 0.62 -1.50
N VAL A 7 -2.10 0.10 -0.90
CA VAL A 7 -2.85 0.77 0.16
C VAL A 7 -2.27 0.38 1.51
N PRO A 8 -2.30 1.26 2.52
CA PRO A 8 -1.33 1.21 3.63
C PRO A 8 -1.55 0.13 4.67
N ASN A 9 -2.76 -0.39 4.85
CA ASN A 9 -3.08 -1.12 6.08
C ASN A 9 -3.51 -2.58 5.88
N ALA A 10 -3.96 -2.96 4.68
CA ALA A 10 -4.44 -4.32 4.44
C ALA A 10 -3.29 -5.33 4.30
N GLY A 11 -2.84 -5.85 5.43
CA GLY A 11 -1.78 -6.84 5.51
C GLY A 11 -1.40 -7.15 6.94
N ILE A 12 -0.40 -8.00 7.12
CA ILE A 12 0.24 -8.19 8.42
C ILE A 12 1.41 -7.23 8.56
N THR A 13 1.52 -6.56 9.68
CA THR A 13 2.62 -5.67 10.02
C THR A 13 3.71 -6.42 10.78
N GLY A 14 4.92 -5.88 10.89
CA GLY A 14 6.01 -6.58 11.57
C GLY A 14 5.68 -6.92 13.02
N GLY A 15 5.70 -8.19 13.36
CA GLY A 15 5.51 -8.74 14.70
C GLY A 15 6.59 -9.75 15.03
N GLU A 16 6.53 -10.35 16.24
CA GLU A 16 7.61 -11.21 16.72
C GLU A 16 7.53 -12.64 16.19
N LEU A 17 6.33 -13.16 16.01
CA LEU A 17 6.11 -14.45 15.38
C LEU A 17 5.10 -14.30 14.26
N ALA A 18 5.50 -14.66 13.06
CA ALA A 18 4.62 -14.67 11.90
C ALA A 18 4.66 -16.03 11.20
N VAL A 19 3.50 -16.47 10.72
CA VAL A 19 3.35 -17.65 9.87
C VAL A 19 2.53 -17.27 8.65
N GLY A 20 2.84 -17.88 7.51
CA GLY A 20 2.08 -17.63 6.29
C GLY A 20 2.25 -18.74 5.29
N ALA A 21 1.32 -18.81 4.38
CA ALA A 21 1.34 -19.71 3.24
C ALA A 21 0.74 -19.04 2.03
N SER A 22 1.27 -19.37 0.86
CA SER A 22 0.69 -18.96 -0.41
C SER A 22 0.58 -20.18 -1.34
N TYR A 23 -0.41 -20.13 -2.21
CA TYR A 23 -0.63 -21.17 -3.20
C TYR A 23 -0.91 -20.55 -4.57
N ASP A 24 -0.17 -21.00 -5.58
CA ASP A 24 -0.38 -20.66 -6.97
C ASP A 24 -1.14 -21.81 -7.64
N PHE A 25 -2.32 -21.49 -8.18
CA PHE A 25 -3.19 -22.45 -8.88
C PHE A 25 -2.74 -22.75 -10.33
N GLY A 26 -1.67 -22.08 -10.81
CA GLY A 26 -1.09 -22.30 -12.15
C GLY A 26 -1.88 -21.71 -13.32
N ASN A 27 -2.91 -20.92 -13.06
CA ASN A 27 -3.77 -20.28 -14.06
C ASN A 27 -3.86 -18.75 -13.88
N GLY A 28 -2.85 -18.16 -13.24
CA GLY A 28 -2.81 -16.74 -12.88
C GLY A 28 -3.49 -16.41 -11.55
N LEU A 29 -4.21 -17.36 -10.95
CA LEU A 29 -4.83 -17.20 -9.65
C LEU A 29 -3.86 -17.62 -8.53
N THR A 30 -3.67 -16.77 -7.54
CA THR A 30 -2.93 -17.06 -6.30
C THR A 30 -3.80 -16.74 -5.09
N ALA A 31 -3.58 -17.47 -4.00
CA ALA A 31 -4.14 -17.17 -2.70
C ALA A 31 -3.04 -17.19 -1.65
N ALA A 32 -3.12 -16.30 -0.67
CA ALA A 32 -2.19 -16.25 0.44
C ALA A 32 -2.92 -16.01 1.76
N PHE A 33 -2.33 -16.54 2.81
CA PHE A 33 -2.76 -16.33 4.20
C PHE A 33 -1.53 -15.95 5.01
N GLY A 34 -1.67 -15.00 5.92
CA GLY A 34 -0.69 -14.63 6.92
C GLY A 34 -1.32 -14.47 8.28
N ALA A 35 -0.57 -14.78 9.32
CA ALA A 35 -0.94 -14.53 10.71
C ALA A 35 0.31 -14.16 11.49
N GLN A 36 0.19 -13.23 12.42
CA GLN A 36 1.28 -12.85 13.32
C GLN A 36 0.74 -12.50 14.71
N THR A 37 1.62 -12.53 15.68
CA THR A 37 1.38 -12.05 17.04
C THR A 37 2.42 -10.99 17.41
N GLU A 38 2.01 -9.93 18.10
CA GLU A 38 2.90 -8.83 18.47
C GLU A 38 3.73 -9.10 19.71
N ALA A 39 3.21 -9.89 20.64
CA ALA A 39 3.84 -10.18 21.94
C ALA A 39 4.09 -11.69 22.16
N GLY A 40 4.43 -12.39 21.08
CA GLY A 40 4.62 -13.86 21.14
C GLY A 40 5.84 -14.32 21.94
N ASP A 41 6.75 -13.43 22.30
CA ASP A 41 7.90 -13.69 23.17
C ASP A 41 7.61 -13.37 24.67
N ASP A 42 6.49 -12.70 24.97
CA ASP A 42 6.09 -12.45 26.35
C ASP A 42 5.45 -13.72 26.97
N PRO A 43 6.07 -14.35 27.98
CA PRO A 43 5.49 -15.52 28.63
C PRO A 43 4.12 -15.25 29.28
N GLY A 44 3.76 -14.02 29.50
CA GLY A 44 2.48 -13.61 30.07
C GLY A 44 1.37 -13.44 29.03
N ALA A 45 1.74 -13.09 27.79
CA ALA A 45 0.78 -12.86 26.72
C ALA A 45 0.47 -14.13 25.91
N GLY A 46 1.48 -14.93 25.61
CA GLY A 46 1.32 -16.16 24.82
C GLY A 46 1.30 -15.89 23.31
N VAL A 47 0.88 -16.90 22.54
CA VAL A 47 0.85 -16.87 21.08
C VAL A 47 -0.59 -17.03 20.62
N PHE A 48 -1.09 -16.08 19.83
CA PHE A 48 -2.49 -16.05 19.38
C PHE A 48 -3.50 -16.11 20.54
N THR A 49 -3.31 -15.23 21.49
CA THR A 49 -4.19 -15.08 22.66
C THR A 49 -4.69 -13.62 22.73
N GLU A 50 -5.77 -13.42 23.46
CA GLU A 50 -6.39 -12.09 23.67
C GLU A 50 -5.42 -11.03 24.22
N GLU A 51 -4.35 -11.46 24.91
CA GLU A 51 -3.36 -10.57 25.51
C GLU A 51 -2.18 -10.24 24.58
N SER A 52 -2.04 -10.94 23.44
CA SER A 52 -0.84 -10.80 22.59
C SER A 52 -0.97 -9.75 21.49
N GLY A 53 -2.16 -9.36 21.12
CA GLY A 53 -2.42 -8.62 19.89
C GLY A 53 -2.08 -9.46 18.65
N ASP A 54 -3.08 -9.80 17.86
CA ASP A 54 -2.90 -10.70 16.73
C ASP A 54 -3.32 -10.03 15.42
N SER A 55 -2.68 -10.44 14.33
CA SER A 55 -3.06 -10.00 13.00
C SER A 55 -3.23 -11.18 12.07
N PHE A 56 -4.27 -11.12 11.26
CA PHE A 56 -4.57 -12.11 10.22
C PHE A 56 -4.80 -11.40 8.89
N ALA A 57 -4.27 -11.96 7.80
CA ALA A 57 -4.54 -11.46 6.46
C ALA A 57 -4.82 -12.59 5.48
N LEU A 58 -5.78 -12.35 4.60
CA LEU A 58 -6.11 -13.20 3.46
C LEU A 58 -5.98 -12.37 2.19
N ASN A 59 -5.33 -12.92 1.18
CA ASN A 59 -5.21 -12.30 -0.13
C ASN A 59 -5.61 -13.29 -1.22
N ALA A 60 -6.33 -12.79 -2.22
CA ALA A 60 -6.55 -13.49 -3.48
C ALA A 60 -6.15 -12.55 -4.61
N ALA A 61 -5.32 -13.02 -5.52
CA ALA A 61 -4.86 -12.24 -6.66
C ALA A 61 -4.99 -13.04 -7.96
N TYR A 62 -5.33 -12.33 -9.02
CA TYR A 62 -5.34 -12.85 -10.37
C TYR A 62 -4.45 -11.98 -11.26
N THR A 63 -3.55 -12.62 -11.99
CA THR A 63 -2.62 -11.98 -12.91
C THR A 63 -2.77 -12.59 -14.30
N ALA A 64 -2.96 -11.73 -15.29
CA ALA A 64 -2.92 -12.06 -16.71
C ALA A 64 -1.74 -11.32 -17.36
N ASP A 65 -1.57 -11.46 -18.69
CA ASP A 65 -0.42 -10.92 -19.41
C ASP A 65 -0.26 -9.41 -19.23
N ASN A 66 -1.36 -8.67 -19.20
CA ASN A 66 -1.36 -7.20 -19.20
C ASN A 66 -2.22 -6.56 -18.09
N TYR A 67 -2.78 -7.34 -17.17
CA TYR A 67 -3.49 -6.80 -16.01
C TYR A 67 -3.40 -7.73 -14.81
N GLY A 68 -3.59 -7.16 -13.65
CA GLY A 68 -3.76 -7.90 -12.41
C GLY A 68 -4.77 -7.22 -11.51
N ILE A 69 -5.37 -8.02 -10.65
CA ILE A 69 -6.31 -7.57 -9.63
C ILE A 69 -6.08 -8.39 -8.37
N SER A 70 -6.11 -7.75 -7.20
CA SER A 70 -6.05 -8.45 -5.93
C SER A 70 -7.02 -7.89 -4.92
N LEU A 71 -7.53 -8.76 -4.08
CA LEU A 71 -8.36 -8.43 -2.92
C LEU A 71 -7.65 -8.95 -1.67
N THR A 72 -7.48 -8.07 -0.69
CA THR A 72 -6.90 -8.41 0.61
C THR A 72 -7.89 -8.05 1.70
N TYR A 73 -8.05 -8.93 2.66
CA TYR A 73 -8.71 -8.65 3.93
C TYR A 73 -7.72 -8.88 5.06
N ALA A 74 -7.66 -7.96 6.00
CA ALA A 74 -6.84 -8.08 7.20
C ALA A 74 -7.64 -7.69 8.44
N SER A 75 -7.43 -8.43 9.52
CA SER A 75 -7.87 -8.10 10.87
C SER A 75 -6.63 -7.92 11.73
N VAL A 76 -6.56 -6.82 12.44
CA VAL A 76 -5.43 -6.43 13.28
C VAL A 76 -5.96 -6.08 14.66
N GLU A 77 -5.65 -6.91 15.63
CA GLU A 77 -5.95 -6.67 17.03
C GLU A 77 -4.72 -6.05 17.71
N ASN A 78 -4.93 -5.00 18.47
CA ASN A 78 -3.87 -4.42 19.29
C ASN A 78 -3.88 -5.03 20.72
N ALA A 79 -2.81 -4.78 21.49
CA ALA A 79 -2.68 -5.28 22.85
C ALA A 79 -3.75 -4.75 23.86
N ALA A 80 -4.61 -3.82 23.43
CA ALA A 80 -5.76 -3.36 24.21
C ALA A 80 -7.06 -4.07 23.81
N SER A 81 -6.97 -5.12 22.98
CA SER A 81 -8.10 -5.90 22.43
C SER A 81 -9.06 -5.09 21.55
N ASP A 82 -8.55 -4.00 20.94
CA ASP A 82 -9.28 -3.29 19.90
C ASP A 82 -8.95 -3.92 18.56
N GLU A 83 -9.97 -4.33 17.82
CA GLU A 83 -9.85 -4.96 16.51
C GLU A 83 -10.08 -3.93 15.40
N ASN A 84 -9.13 -3.85 14.47
CA ASN A 84 -9.26 -3.09 13.24
C ASN A 84 -9.37 -4.06 12.06
N ALA A 85 -10.29 -3.79 11.14
CA ALA A 85 -10.46 -4.61 9.95
C ALA A 85 -10.25 -3.77 8.69
N PHE A 86 -9.49 -4.29 7.73
CA PHE A 86 -9.16 -3.61 6.48
C PHE A 86 -9.51 -4.49 5.29
N THR A 87 -10.08 -3.86 4.26
CA THR A 87 -10.33 -4.51 2.98
C THR A 87 -9.74 -3.66 1.87
N ALA A 88 -8.81 -4.22 1.10
CA ALA A 88 -8.12 -3.52 0.02
C ALA A 88 -8.32 -4.20 -1.33
N LEU A 89 -8.60 -3.40 -2.34
CA LEU A 89 -8.64 -3.77 -3.74
C LEU A 89 -7.49 -3.07 -4.47
N ASN A 90 -6.62 -3.84 -5.13
CA ASN A 90 -5.59 -3.30 -6.00
C ASN A 90 -5.75 -3.87 -7.41
N ALA A 91 -5.51 -3.05 -8.41
CA ALA A 91 -5.51 -3.47 -9.79
C ALA A 91 -4.48 -2.69 -10.61
N TYR A 92 -3.97 -3.31 -11.65
CA TYR A 92 -3.16 -2.64 -12.67
C TYR A 92 -3.55 -3.11 -14.07
N TYR A 93 -3.28 -2.25 -15.03
CA TYR A 93 -3.40 -2.56 -16.45
C TYR A 93 -2.24 -1.95 -17.22
N THR A 94 -1.54 -2.77 -18.00
CA THR A 94 -0.42 -2.37 -18.85
C THR A 94 -0.82 -2.53 -20.31
N PRO A 95 -1.28 -1.46 -20.98
CA PRO A 95 -1.66 -1.51 -22.38
C PRO A 95 -0.45 -1.76 -23.29
N GLU A 96 -0.70 -2.34 -24.46
CA GLU A 96 0.33 -2.39 -25.50
C GLU A 96 0.59 -1.01 -26.11
N GLY A 97 1.84 -0.74 -26.51
CA GLY A 97 2.24 0.48 -27.20
C GLY A 97 2.66 1.59 -26.22
N SER A 98 2.41 2.84 -26.59
CA SER A 98 2.90 4.02 -25.88
C SER A 98 1.94 4.61 -24.84
N LEU A 99 0.83 3.93 -24.57
CA LEU A 99 -0.09 4.36 -23.52
C LEU A 99 0.51 4.04 -22.13
N PRO A 100 0.18 4.82 -21.10
CA PRO A 100 0.69 4.54 -19.76
C PRO A 100 0.07 3.28 -19.18
N SER A 101 0.83 2.58 -18.36
CA SER A 101 0.30 1.62 -17.40
C SER A 101 -0.49 2.37 -16.33
N ILE A 102 -1.59 1.79 -15.88
CA ILE A 102 -2.48 2.35 -14.88
C ILE A 102 -2.45 1.44 -13.67
N SER A 103 -2.24 2.02 -12.48
CA SER A 103 -2.37 1.33 -11.20
C SER A 103 -3.43 2.01 -10.36
N VAL A 104 -4.25 1.23 -9.68
CA VAL A 104 -5.25 1.74 -8.75
C VAL A 104 -5.24 0.90 -7.48
N GLY A 105 -5.39 1.57 -6.33
CA GLY A 105 -5.57 0.95 -5.03
C GLY A 105 -6.71 1.64 -4.30
N TYR A 106 -7.52 0.87 -3.59
CA TYR A 106 -8.57 1.37 -2.72
C TYR A 106 -8.67 0.49 -1.48
N GLU A 107 -8.69 1.11 -0.32
CA GLU A 107 -8.82 0.42 0.96
C GLU A 107 -9.90 1.10 1.80
N ILE A 108 -10.67 0.27 2.47
CA ILE A 108 -11.56 0.68 3.56
C ILE A 108 -11.14 -0.03 4.84
N GLY A 109 -11.19 0.68 5.95
CA GLY A 109 -10.88 0.18 7.28
C GLY A 109 -11.99 0.48 8.26
N ASP A 110 -12.24 -0.45 9.16
CA ASP A 110 -13.06 -0.31 10.35
C ASP A 110 -12.12 -0.27 11.57
N ILE A 111 -12.18 0.79 12.36
CA ILE A 111 -11.24 1.08 13.45
C ILE A 111 -11.97 0.94 14.79
N GLY A 112 -11.74 -0.18 15.47
CA GLY A 112 -12.48 -0.59 16.66
C GLY A 112 -12.37 0.35 17.87
N ALA A 113 -11.25 1.09 18.02
CA ALA A 113 -11.06 2.04 19.14
C ALA A 113 -11.37 3.50 18.78
N ALA A 114 -11.93 3.75 17.60
CA ALA A 114 -12.18 5.12 17.15
C ALA A 114 -13.32 5.79 17.93
N ALA A 115 -13.29 7.11 17.98
CA ALA A 115 -14.42 7.88 18.48
C ALA A 115 -15.66 7.65 17.59
N ALA A 116 -16.85 7.73 18.17
CA ALA A 116 -18.10 7.58 17.43
C ALA A 116 -18.11 8.50 16.19
N ASN A 117 -18.46 7.93 15.04
CA ASN A 117 -18.44 8.51 13.70
C ASN A 117 -17.00 8.84 13.19
N ALA A 118 -16.00 8.08 13.58
CA ALA A 118 -14.63 8.12 13.04
C ALA A 118 -14.04 6.71 12.92
N ASP A 119 -14.90 5.70 12.94
CA ASP A 119 -14.59 4.29 12.89
C ASP A 119 -14.32 3.81 11.45
N GLU A 120 -14.86 4.47 10.44
CA GLU A 120 -14.56 4.15 9.05
C GLU A 120 -13.39 5.00 8.52
N GLN A 121 -12.45 4.35 7.86
CA GLN A 121 -11.32 4.97 7.15
C GLN A 121 -11.32 4.56 5.69
N ALA A 122 -10.82 5.44 4.84
CA ALA A 122 -10.57 5.12 3.44
C ALA A 122 -9.20 5.62 3.00
N SER A 123 -8.62 4.88 2.06
CA SER A 123 -7.40 5.25 1.34
C SER A 123 -7.57 4.94 -0.13
N PHE A 124 -7.04 5.75 -1.00
CA PHE A 124 -6.94 5.39 -2.41
C PHE A 124 -5.67 5.91 -3.05
N MET A 125 -5.32 5.28 -4.17
CA MET A 125 -4.20 5.66 -5.02
C MET A 125 -4.55 5.41 -6.48
N VAL A 126 -4.13 6.32 -7.35
CA VAL A 126 -4.12 6.15 -8.81
C VAL A 126 -2.75 6.57 -9.33
N GLY A 127 -2.09 5.70 -10.08
CA GLY A 127 -0.80 5.95 -10.73
C GLY A 127 -0.86 5.71 -12.24
N LEU A 128 -0.10 6.49 -12.97
CA LEU A 128 0.15 6.33 -14.40
C LEU A 128 1.65 6.28 -14.63
N THR A 129 2.13 5.29 -15.37
CA THR A 129 3.54 5.12 -15.70
C THR A 129 3.72 4.92 -17.21
N TRP A 130 4.60 5.70 -17.79
CA TRP A 130 5.06 5.56 -19.19
C TRP A 130 6.46 4.97 -19.17
N ASP A 131 6.63 3.79 -19.73
CA ASP A 131 7.92 3.06 -19.75
C ASP A 131 8.92 3.67 -20.71
N GLU A 132 8.44 4.34 -21.76
CA GLU A 132 9.29 4.92 -22.82
C GLU A 132 9.03 6.41 -22.98
N VAL A 133 9.71 7.23 -22.17
CA VAL A 133 9.73 8.71 -22.31
C VAL A 133 11.16 9.15 -22.62
N GLY A 134 11.50 9.19 -23.93
CA GLY A 134 12.87 9.37 -24.36
C GLY A 134 13.76 8.19 -23.92
N PRO A 135 14.87 8.43 -23.21
CA PRO A 135 15.73 7.34 -22.73
C PRO A 135 15.29 6.70 -21.43
N GLY A 136 14.23 7.16 -20.81
CA GLY A 136 13.79 6.74 -19.49
C GLY A 136 12.30 6.51 -19.39
N SER A 137 11.80 6.46 -18.16
CA SER A 137 10.38 6.33 -17.83
C SER A 137 9.89 7.52 -17.03
N ALA A 138 8.58 7.76 -17.04
CA ALA A 138 7.95 8.82 -16.27
C ALA A 138 6.70 8.32 -15.57
N GLY A 139 6.39 8.86 -14.41
CA GLY A 139 5.17 8.54 -13.72
C GLY A 139 4.55 9.74 -13.02
N VAL A 140 3.25 9.64 -12.83
CA VAL A 140 2.48 10.54 -11.98
C VAL A 140 1.54 9.72 -11.11
N ALA A 141 1.33 10.15 -9.89
CA ALA A 141 0.41 9.50 -8.98
C ALA A 141 -0.34 10.53 -8.13
N LEU A 142 -1.53 10.14 -7.69
CA LEU A 142 -2.32 10.86 -6.71
C LEU A 142 -3.00 9.87 -5.77
N GLY A 143 -3.26 10.30 -4.55
CA GLY A 143 -3.99 9.51 -3.57
C GLY A 143 -4.17 10.25 -2.27
N HIS A 144 -4.86 9.65 -1.36
CA HIS A 144 -4.89 10.02 0.06
C HIS A 144 -4.85 8.75 0.92
N SER A 145 -4.45 8.87 2.16
CA SER A 145 -4.35 7.75 3.08
C SER A 145 -5.05 8.04 4.41
N ASN A 146 -5.67 6.98 4.97
CA ASN A 146 -6.24 6.97 6.33
C ASN A 146 -7.19 8.14 6.64
N THR A 147 -8.03 8.51 5.68
CA THR A 147 -9.03 9.54 5.92
C THR A 147 -10.28 8.90 6.52
N ASN A 148 -10.62 9.27 7.74
CA ASN A 148 -11.86 8.83 8.37
C ASN A 148 -13.07 9.60 7.82
N GLU A 149 -14.28 9.09 8.03
CA GLU A 149 -15.53 9.62 7.49
C GLU A 149 -15.84 11.09 7.83
N ASN A 150 -15.29 11.60 8.93
CA ASN A 150 -15.40 12.99 9.35
C ASN A 150 -14.10 13.79 9.13
N GLY A 151 -13.09 13.15 8.56
CA GLY A 151 -11.79 13.75 8.32
C GLY A 151 -11.75 14.57 7.03
N GLU A 152 -10.77 15.43 6.95
CA GLU A 152 -10.43 16.15 5.73
C GLU A 152 -9.61 15.21 4.84
N GLU A 153 -9.98 15.07 3.57
CA GLU A 153 -9.21 14.32 2.60
C GLU A 153 -7.95 15.08 2.23
N LEU A 154 -6.80 14.59 2.68
CA LEU A 154 -5.50 15.20 2.41
C LEU A 154 -4.83 14.48 1.24
N TYR A 155 -4.92 15.09 0.08
CA TYR A 155 -4.38 14.54 -1.13
C TYR A 155 -2.86 14.64 -1.19
N GLN A 156 -2.26 13.67 -1.83
CA GLN A 156 -0.85 13.59 -2.14
C GLN A 156 -0.69 13.44 -3.66
N TYR A 157 0.22 14.21 -4.21
CA TYR A 157 0.51 14.22 -5.64
C TYR A 157 2.00 13.99 -5.82
N GLU A 158 2.37 13.17 -6.79
CA GLU A 158 3.76 12.91 -7.14
C GLU A 158 3.94 12.86 -8.65
N ALA A 159 5.06 13.39 -9.13
CA ALA A 159 5.50 13.23 -10.51
C ALA A 159 7.02 12.96 -10.52
N TYR A 160 7.46 11.98 -11.30
CA TYR A 160 8.86 11.62 -11.41
C TYR A 160 9.27 11.33 -12.83
N TYR A 161 10.58 11.40 -13.06
CA TYR A 161 11.22 10.91 -14.27
C TYR A 161 12.42 10.07 -13.91
N GLU A 162 12.44 8.82 -14.35
CA GLU A 162 13.54 7.90 -14.12
C GLU A 162 14.47 7.91 -15.33
N TYR A 163 15.71 8.36 -15.13
CA TYR A 163 16.72 8.48 -16.16
C TYR A 163 17.83 7.45 -15.95
N PRO A 164 18.00 6.45 -16.85
CA PRO A 164 19.13 5.54 -16.82
C PRO A 164 20.39 6.26 -17.29
N VAL A 165 21.33 6.49 -16.39
CA VAL A 165 22.62 7.11 -16.72
C VAL A 165 23.53 6.10 -17.44
N ASN A 166 23.48 4.85 -16.99
CA ASN A 166 24.12 3.68 -17.59
C ASN A 166 23.48 2.40 -17.04
N ASP A 167 23.97 1.21 -17.44
CA ASP A 167 23.42 -0.09 -17.07
C ASP A 167 23.40 -0.36 -15.55
N SER A 168 24.17 0.42 -14.78
CA SER A 168 24.30 0.23 -13.33
C SER A 168 23.85 1.43 -12.50
N MET A 169 23.39 2.51 -13.13
CA MET A 169 23.05 3.73 -12.41
C MET A 169 21.81 4.41 -13.00
N THR A 170 20.85 4.71 -12.15
CA THR A 170 19.63 5.45 -12.48
C THR A 170 19.51 6.67 -11.57
N ILE A 171 19.07 7.80 -12.11
CA ILE A 171 18.74 9.02 -11.38
C ILE A 171 17.26 9.33 -11.59
N THR A 172 16.53 9.52 -10.47
CA THR A 172 15.10 9.80 -10.49
C THR A 172 14.81 11.11 -9.75
N PRO A 173 14.80 12.26 -10.44
CA PRO A 173 14.19 13.46 -9.90
C PRO A 173 12.68 13.27 -9.75
N LEU A 174 12.14 13.72 -8.63
CA LEU A 174 10.70 13.73 -8.37
C LEU A 174 10.28 15.04 -7.70
N ILE A 175 9.05 15.42 -7.90
CA ILE A 175 8.35 16.50 -7.22
C ILE A 175 7.08 15.94 -6.58
N TYR A 176 6.77 16.39 -5.38
CA TYR A 176 5.55 15.98 -4.69
C TYR A 176 4.88 17.16 -4.01
N THR A 177 3.57 17.05 -3.82
CA THR A 177 2.78 17.97 -3.01
C THR A 177 1.94 17.15 -2.02
N LEU A 178 1.90 17.61 -0.77
CA LEU A 178 1.11 17.04 0.30
C LEU A 178 0.15 18.13 0.78
N ASP A 179 -1.14 17.87 0.68
CA ASP A 179 -2.15 18.76 1.27
C ASP A 179 -2.00 18.78 2.79
N ALA A 180 -2.26 19.91 3.40
CA ALA A 180 -2.20 20.09 4.83
C ALA A 180 -3.59 20.33 5.44
N ALA A 181 -3.83 19.78 6.63
CA ALA A 181 -5.13 19.86 7.29
C ALA A 181 -5.48 21.32 7.71
N GLY A 182 -6.75 21.67 7.57
CA GLY A 182 -7.30 22.91 8.08
C GLY A 182 -6.81 24.15 7.34
N ASN A 183 -6.19 25.10 8.08
CA ASN A 183 -5.67 26.34 7.51
C ASN A 183 -4.13 26.35 7.34
N LEU A 184 -3.50 25.19 7.35
CA LEU A 184 -2.06 25.07 7.11
C LEU A 184 -1.78 25.13 5.61
N ASP A 185 -0.58 25.60 5.26
CA ASP A 185 -0.14 25.63 3.86
C ASP A 185 0.32 24.23 3.41
N ASP A 186 -0.03 23.86 2.18
CA ASP A 186 0.43 22.64 1.55
C ASP A 186 1.95 22.59 1.43
N THR A 187 2.50 21.40 1.52
CA THR A 187 3.93 21.19 1.38
C THR A 187 4.28 20.69 -0.01
N THR A 188 5.08 21.47 -0.74
CA THR A 188 5.67 21.01 -2.00
C THR A 188 7.16 20.77 -1.80
N GLY A 189 7.62 19.58 -2.20
CA GLY A 189 9.01 19.18 -2.09
C GLY A 189 9.56 18.61 -3.38
N MET A 190 10.89 18.54 -3.45
CA MET A 190 11.62 17.88 -4.52
C MET A 190 12.62 16.88 -3.92
N MET A 191 12.80 15.76 -4.59
CA MET A 191 13.78 14.74 -4.21
C MET A 191 14.53 14.28 -5.47
N VAL A 192 15.76 13.85 -5.27
CA VAL A 192 16.53 13.13 -6.30
C VAL A 192 16.99 11.81 -5.70
N LYS A 193 16.43 10.72 -6.21
CA LYS A 193 16.84 9.34 -5.85
C LYS A 193 17.94 8.90 -6.83
N THR A 194 18.98 8.26 -6.33
CA THR A 194 20.00 7.61 -7.16
C THR A 194 20.07 6.14 -6.79
N SER A 195 19.90 5.27 -7.77
CA SER A 195 19.96 3.82 -7.61
C SER A 195 21.18 3.25 -8.29
N PHE A 196 21.85 2.30 -7.65
CA PHE A 196 23.01 1.58 -8.19
C PHE A 196 22.73 0.08 -8.16
N SER A 197 23.08 -0.61 -9.27
CA SER A 197 23.08 -2.08 -9.38
C SER A 197 24.51 -2.57 -9.53
N PHE A 198 24.89 -3.58 -8.74
CA PHE A 198 26.26 -4.16 -8.73
C PHE A 198 26.21 -5.64 -9.09
#